data_e9b966b3c1a45be59292aa93f1cbff3e
#
_entry.id   e9b966b3c1a45be59292aa93f1cbff3e
#
_cell.length_a   1.000
_cell.length_b   1.000
_cell.length_c   1.000
_cell.angle_alpha   90.00
_cell.angle_beta   90.00
_cell.angle_gamma   90.00
#
_symmetry.space_group_name_H-M   'P 1'
#
loop_
_entity.id
_entity.type
_entity.pdbx_description
1 polymer ?
#
loop_
_entity_poly.entity_id
_entity_poly.type
_entity_poly.pdbx_seq_one_letter_code
_entity_poly.pdbx_strand_id
1 'polypeptide(L)'
;IPEKPKNIIKYNKVLKSLLEGCRSLEKSGCKFIVIPCNTAHYWYDDLQKKINLPIINMPKEVFKHSIKNCKKNSSIGLLATEGTLKTGVYNKFFDKYFRLIYPNNIIQKNSVNKAIRFVKMGNVKAASKIIKPAIDYLIKRKCKKIILGCTELPIAIFAFKSFKTIKSSKIFLDPNLILA
;
A
#
# COMPACT_ATOMS: atom_id res chain seq x y z
N ILE A 1 15.86 9.87 2.25
CA ILE A 1 15.94 9.88 0.76
C ILE A 1 16.00 8.40 0.37
N PRO A 2 15.08 7.86 -0.43
CA PRO A 2 15.17 6.48 -0.86
C PRO A 2 16.47 6.31 -1.66
N GLU A 3 17.24 5.28 -1.30
CA GLU A 3 18.47 4.91 -2.02
C GLU A 3 18.16 4.72 -3.50
N LYS A 4 19.11 5.12 -4.36
CA LYS A 4 19.05 4.86 -5.80
C LYS A 4 18.80 3.37 -6.05
N PRO A 5 17.97 3.00 -7.01
CA PRO A 5 17.60 1.61 -7.25
C PRO A 5 18.85 0.78 -7.55
N LYS A 6 19.02 -0.33 -6.84
CA LYS A 6 20.15 -1.27 -7.04
C LYS A 6 20.22 -1.85 -8.46
N ASN A 7 19.15 -1.70 -9.25
CA ASN A 7 19.07 -2.14 -10.65
C ASN A 7 18.42 -1.04 -11.51
N ILE A 8 19.26 -0.18 -12.07
CA ILE A 8 18.86 0.96 -12.93
C ILE A 8 18.12 0.50 -14.19
N ILE A 9 18.51 -0.62 -14.79
CA ILE A 9 17.86 -1.15 -16.01
C ILE A 9 16.41 -1.51 -15.72
N LYS A 10 16.16 -2.24 -14.64
CA LYS A 10 14.80 -2.62 -14.21
C LYS A 10 13.98 -1.38 -13.82
N TYR A 11 14.59 -0.42 -13.13
CA TYR A 11 13.95 0.85 -12.77
C TYR A 11 13.46 1.59 -14.03
N ASN A 12 14.33 1.78 -15.01
CA ASN A 12 14.04 2.50 -16.24
C ASN A 12 12.97 1.79 -17.09
N LYS A 13 13.00 0.45 -17.14
CA LYS A 13 11.99 -0.34 -17.87
C LYS A 13 10.58 -0.11 -17.29
N VAL A 14 10.44 -0.17 -15.96
CA VAL A 14 9.14 0.07 -15.30
C VAL A 14 8.69 1.52 -15.49
N LEU A 15 9.61 2.49 -15.30
CA LEU A 15 9.31 3.91 -15.50
C LEU A 15 8.81 4.18 -16.92
N LYS A 16 9.45 3.58 -17.94
CA LYS A 16 9.04 3.72 -19.35
C LYS A 16 7.62 3.23 -19.56
N SER A 17 7.29 2.03 -19.10
CA SER A 17 5.92 1.47 -19.24
C SER A 17 4.87 2.31 -18.51
N LEU A 18 5.17 2.81 -17.31
CA LEU A 18 4.27 3.71 -16.60
C LEU A 18 4.06 5.03 -17.32
N LEU A 19 5.13 5.61 -17.90
CA LEU A 19 5.06 6.84 -18.70
C LEU A 19 4.23 6.66 -19.96
N GLU A 20 4.37 5.54 -20.65
CA GLU A 20 3.57 5.21 -21.84
C GLU A 20 2.06 5.17 -21.49
N GLY A 21 1.70 4.51 -20.39
CA GLY A 21 0.33 4.48 -19.90
C GLY A 21 -0.21 5.87 -19.52
N CYS A 22 0.58 6.66 -18.78
CA CYS A 22 0.18 8.01 -18.40
C CYS A 22 -0.02 8.93 -19.62
N ARG A 23 0.87 8.86 -20.62
CA ARG A 23 0.75 9.63 -21.86
C ARG A 23 -0.48 9.25 -22.70
N SER A 24 -0.84 7.96 -22.70
CA SER A 24 -2.07 7.51 -23.35
C SER A 24 -3.30 8.14 -22.69
N LEU A 25 -3.33 8.21 -21.36
CA LEU A 25 -4.41 8.88 -20.62
C LEU A 25 -4.45 10.40 -20.88
N GLU A 26 -3.29 11.07 -20.95
CA GLU A 26 -3.22 12.48 -21.36
C GLU A 26 -3.87 12.72 -22.74
N LYS A 27 -3.47 11.90 -23.73
CA LYS A 27 -4.03 11.99 -25.10
C LYS A 27 -5.53 11.69 -25.15
N SER A 28 -6.04 10.89 -24.24
CA SER A 28 -7.47 10.56 -24.13
C SER A 28 -8.31 11.65 -23.44
N GLY A 29 -7.73 12.78 -23.06
CA GLY A 29 -8.45 13.91 -22.46
C GLY A 29 -8.80 13.75 -21.00
N CYS A 30 -8.15 12.84 -20.28
CA CYS A 30 -8.32 12.68 -18.83
C CYS A 30 -7.97 13.98 -18.08
N LYS A 31 -8.58 14.22 -16.93
CA LYS A 31 -8.32 15.41 -16.10
C LYS A 31 -7.25 15.17 -15.02
N PHE A 32 -7.09 13.93 -14.58
CA PHE A 32 -6.08 13.48 -13.62
C PHE A 32 -5.83 11.99 -13.79
N ILE A 33 -4.77 11.50 -13.19
CA ILE A 33 -4.37 10.09 -13.24
C ILE A 33 -4.37 9.50 -11.82
N VAL A 34 -4.95 8.31 -11.70
CA VAL A 34 -4.87 7.48 -10.48
C VAL A 34 -4.13 6.19 -10.80
N ILE A 35 -3.17 5.81 -9.97
CA ILE A 35 -2.42 4.57 -10.10
C ILE A 35 -2.79 3.65 -8.91
N PRO A 36 -3.68 2.66 -9.09
CA PRO A 36 -4.11 1.77 -8.02
C PRO A 36 -3.05 0.69 -7.73
N CYS A 37 -1.83 1.12 -7.46
CA CYS A 37 -0.69 0.26 -7.14
C CYS A 37 0.25 0.96 -6.17
N ASN A 38 0.33 0.49 -4.93
CA ASN A 38 1.16 1.11 -3.90
C ASN A 38 2.64 1.19 -4.30
N THR A 39 3.22 0.09 -4.80
CA THR A 39 4.63 0.03 -5.19
C THR A 39 4.96 0.97 -6.36
N ALA A 40 4.03 1.21 -7.28
CA ALA A 40 4.26 2.09 -8.43
C ALA A 40 4.51 3.55 -8.04
N HIS A 41 4.10 3.95 -6.83
CA HIS A 41 4.38 5.30 -6.31
C HIS A 41 5.85 5.55 -5.98
N TYR A 42 6.71 4.52 -6.08
CA TYR A 42 8.16 4.69 -6.08
C TYR A 42 8.64 5.57 -7.24
N TRP A 43 7.97 5.51 -8.38
CA TRP A 43 8.25 6.32 -9.57
C TRP A 43 7.46 7.62 -9.65
N TYR A 44 6.67 7.94 -8.61
CA TYR A 44 5.75 9.08 -8.64
C TYR A 44 6.44 10.39 -9.02
N ASP A 45 7.55 10.73 -8.37
CA ASP A 45 8.23 12.02 -8.61
C ASP A 45 8.78 12.11 -10.06
N ASP A 46 9.26 11.00 -10.63
CA ASP A 46 9.76 10.96 -12.01
C ASP A 46 8.63 10.95 -13.05
N LEU A 47 7.49 10.36 -12.71
CA LEU A 47 6.28 10.42 -13.54
C LEU A 47 5.72 11.84 -13.58
N GLN A 48 5.51 12.46 -12.41
CA GLN A 48 4.89 13.78 -12.31
C GLN A 48 5.73 14.87 -12.99
N LYS A 49 7.05 14.73 -13.05
CA LYS A 49 7.93 15.64 -13.79
C LYS A 49 7.77 15.56 -15.31
N LYS A 50 7.22 14.47 -15.83
CA LYS A 50 7.15 14.17 -17.27
C LYS A 50 5.73 14.12 -17.83
N ILE A 51 4.73 14.30 -16.98
CA ILE A 51 3.30 14.24 -17.27
C ILE A 51 2.66 15.54 -16.80
N ASN A 52 1.86 16.19 -17.66
CA ASN A 52 1.22 17.46 -17.34
C ASN A 52 -0.02 17.26 -16.46
N LEU A 53 -0.69 16.11 -16.56
CA LEU A 53 -1.84 15.82 -15.71
C LEU A 53 -1.43 15.60 -14.25
N PRO A 54 -2.22 16.05 -13.28
CA PRO A 54 -1.99 15.72 -11.89
C PRO A 54 -2.14 14.22 -11.67
N ILE A 55 -1.11 13.59 -11.09
CA ILE A 55 -1.15 12.19 -10.65
C ILE A 55 -1.49 12.18 -9.17
N ILE A 56 -2.57 11.52 -8.79
CA ILE A 56 -2.97 11.42 -7.38
C ILE A 56 -2.02 10.46 -6.64
N ASN A 57 -1.35 10.98 -5.61
CA ASN A 57 -0.38 10.20 -4.85
C ASN A 57 -1.07 9.39 -3.74
N MET A 58 -1.33 8.10 -3.98
CA MET A 58 -2.04 7.21 -3.06
C MET A 58 -1.43 7.21 -1.63
N PRO A 59 -0.12 6.99 -1.39
CA PRO A 59 0.45 7.08 -0.05
C PRO A 59 0.22 8.42 0.65
N LYS A 60 0.26 9.54 -0.09
CA LYS A 60 -0.02 10.88 0.42
C LYS A 60 -1.48 11.04 0.83
N GLU A 61 -2.42 10.51 0.05
CA GLU A 61 -3.84 10.57 0.41
C GLU A 61 -4.15 9.71 1.64
N VAL A 62 -3.56 8.52 1.75
CA VAL A 62 -3.64 7.69 2.96
C VAL A 62 -3.05 8.43 4.18
N PHE A 63 -1.96 9.16 4.01
CA PHE A 63 -1.41 9.99 5.07
C PHE A 63 -2.37 11.12 5.48
N LYS A 64 -2.92 11.87 4.52
CA LYS A 64 -3.93 12.92 4.79
C LYS A 64 -5.14 12.37 5.53
N HIS A 65 -5.62 11.19 5.14
CA HIS A 65 -6.71 10.51 5.85
C HIS A 65 -6.29 10.13 7.27
N SER A 66 -5.05 9.65 7.46
CA SER A 66 -4.55 9.21 8.76
C SER A 66 -4.40 10.36 9.77
N ILE A 67 -3.94 11.54 9.35
CA ILE A 67 -3.81 12.70 10.25
C ILE A 67 -5.16 13.24 10.74
N LYS A 68 -6.23 13.05 9.96
CA LYS A 68 -7.60 13.41 10.39
C LYS A 68 -8.16 12.44 11.45
N ASN A 69 -7.67 11.20 11.49
CA ASN A 69 -8.26 10.11 12.26
C ASN A 69 -7.36 9.56 13.38
N CYS A 70 -6.11 10.00 13.47
CA CYS A 70 -5.13 9.52 14.46
C CYS A 70 -4.33 10.66 15.05
N LYS A 71 -4.02 10.54 16.34
CA LYS A 71 -3.13 11.48 17.03
C LYS A 71 -1.68 11.32 16.53
N LYS A 72 -0.94 12.42 16.54
CA LYS A 72 0.52 12.41 16.29
C LYS A 72 1.22 11.36 17.16
N ASN A 73 2.27 10.75 16.66
CA ASN A 73 3.03 9.67 17.31
C ASN A 73 2.26 8.36 17.53
N SER A 74 1.03 8.22 17.00
CA SER A 74 0.33 6.94 17.01
C SER A 74 1.10 5.87 16.22
N SER A 75 1.03 4.63 16.67
CA SER A 75 1.52 3.48 15.90
C SER A 75 0.52 3.12 14.81
N ILE A 76 0.98 3.04 13.57
CA ILE A 76 0.20 2.63 12.40
C ILE A 76 0.89 1.43 11.77
N GLY A 77 0.16 0.32 11.63
CA GLY A 77 0.65 -0.89 10.98
C GLY A 77 0.65 -0.72 9.45
N LEU A 78 1.62 -1.31 8.78
CA LEU A 78 1.66 -1.41 7.33
C LEU A 78 1.83 -2.86 6.91
N LEU A 79 0.81 -3.40 6.24
CA LEU A 79 0.85 -4.67 5.52
C LEU A 79 1.02 -4.37 4.03
N ALA A 80 2.12 -4.81 3.43
CA ALA A 80 2.44 -4.49 2.04
C ALA A 80 3.37 -5.54 1.42
N THR A 81 3.60 -5.45 0.11
CA THR A 81 4.64 -6.25 -0.54
C THR A 81 6.03 -5.82 -0.07
N GLU A 82 7.00 -6.72 -0.17
CA GLU A 82 8.41 -6.37 0.11
C GLU A 82 8.90 -5.20 -0.75
N GLY A 83 8.43 -5.10 -2.01
CA GLY A 83 8.74 -3.98 -2.88
C GLY A 83 8.27 -2.65 -2.31
N THR A 84 7.03 -2.58 -1.84
CA THR A 84 6.46 -1.39 -1.20
C THR A 84 7.24 -1.02 0.08
N LEU A 85 7.60 -2.02 0.90
CA LEU A 85 8.37 -1.79 2.13
C LEU A 85 9.78 -1.27 1.83
N LYS A 86 10.51 -1.93 0.90
CA LYS A 86 11.87 -1.55 0.52
C LYS A 86 11.97 -0.17 -0.14
N THR A 87 10.94 0.25 -0.86
CA THR A 87 10.93 1.56 -1.53
C THR A 87 10.54 2.72 -0.61
N GLY A 88 10.03 2.45 0.59
CA GLY A 88 9.70 3.46 1.57
C GLY A 88 8.64 4.49 1.14
N VAL A 89 7.76 4.14 0.20
CA VAL A 89 6.76 5.08 -0.36
C VAL A 89 5.81 5.65 0.70
N TYR A 90 5.56 4.91 1.77
CA TYR A 90 4.79 5.39 2.92
C TYR A 90 5.65 6.16 3.91
N ASN A 91 6.89 5.73 4.14
CA ASN A 91 7.82 6.36 5.07
C ASN A 91 8.03 7.83 4.77
N LYS A 92 8.14 8.20 3.48
CA LYS A 92 8.28 9.58 3.00
C LYS A 92 7.28 10.55 3.65
N PHE A 93 6.05 10.09 3.94
CA PHE A 93 4.98 10.92 4.52
C PHE A 93 4.78 10.65 6.02
N PHE A 94 4.91 9.39 6.45
CA PHE A 94 4.48 8.95 7.78
C PHE A 94 5.52 9.15 8.87
N ASP A 95 6.82 8.97 8.61
CA ASP A 95 7.86 8.87 9.64
C ASP A 95 8.02 10.14 10.52
N LYS A 96 7.63 11.31 10.00
CA LYS A 96 7.65 12.56 10.76
C LYS A 96 6.45 12.76 11.69
N TYR A 97 5.39 11.96 11.49
CA TYR A 97 4.11 12.19 12.18
C TYR A 97 3.62 10.94 12.94
N PHE A 98 3.90 9.74 12.43
CA PHE A 98 3.47 8.47 12.97
C PHE A 98 4.65 7.50 13.14
N ARG A 99 4.46 6.47 13.95
CA ARG A 99 5.36 5.31 14.02
C ARG A 99 4.82 4.21 13.13
N LEU A 100 5.47 3.96 11.99
CA LEU A 100 5.12 2.82 11.15
C LEU A 100 5.63 1.54 11.77
N ILE A 101 4.74 0.56 11.91
CA ILE A 101 5.03 -0.77 12.46
C ILE A 101 4.83 -1.80 11.35
N TYR A 102 5.84 -2.62 11.14
CA TYR A 102 5.85 -3.69 10.15
C TYR A 102 5.83 -5.05 10.81
N PRO A 103 5.25 -6.08 10.17
CA PRO A 103 5.50 -7.47 10.57
C PRO A 103 7.00 -7.79 10.55
N ASN A 104 7.45 -8.66 11.44
CA ASN A 104 8.81 -9.16 11.36
C ASN A 104 9.00 -10.03 10.10
N ASN A 105 10.25 -10.34 9.74
CA ASN A 105 10.58 -11.06 8.50
C ASN A 105 9.85 -12.42 8.38
N ILE A 106 9.67 -13.14 9.49
CA ILE A 106 8.99 -14.45 9.48
C ILE A 106 7.51 -14.27 9.14
N ILE A 107 6.83 -13.33 9.79
CA ILE A 107 5.42 -13.02 9.55
C ILE A 107 5.24 -12.41 8.16
N GLN A 108 6.12 -11.51 7.74
CA GLN A 108 6.09 -10.93 6.40
C GLN A 108 6.12 -12.04 5.34
N LYS A 109 7.08 -12.95 5.42
CA LYS A 109 7.25 -14.04 4.45
C LYS A 109 6.12 -15.05 4.50
N ASN A 110 5.76 -15.53 5.69
CA ASN A 110 4.86 -16.67 5.87
C ASN A 110 3.38 -16.29 5.95
N SER A 111 3.05 -15.03 6.19
CA SER A 111 1.69 -14.55 6.29
C SER A 111 1.37 -13.54 5.18
N VAL A 112 2.01 -12.38 5.16
CA VAL A 112 1.66 -11.29 4.22
C VAL A 112 1.95 -11.68 2.78
N ASN A 113 3.17 -12.11 2.46
CA ASN A 113 3.55 -12.47 1.08
C ASN A 113 2.74 -13.67 0.57
N LYS A 114 2.50 -14.67 1.41
CA LYS A 114 1.67 -15.83 1.02
C LYS A 114 0.21 -15.44 0.82
N ALA A 115 -0.36 -14.56 1.65
CA ALA A 115 -1.72 -14.10 1.47
C ALA A 115 -1.90 -13.37 0.13
N ILE A 116 -0.99 -12.44 -0.20
CA ILE A 116 -0.98 -11.75 -1.49
C ILE A 116 -0.90 -12.75 -2.65
N ARG A 117 0.02 -13.74 -2.54
CA ARG A 117 0.16 -14.78 -3.57
C ARG A 117 -1.11 -15.62 -3.73
N PHE A 118 -1.74 -16.05 -2.64
CA PHE A 118 -2.97 -16.82 -2.69
C PHE A 118 -4.12 -16.05 -3.35
N VAL A 119 -4.28 -14.75 -3.07
CA VAL A 119 -5.27 -13.93 -3.77
C VAL A 119 -5.01 -13.91 -5.27
N LYS A 120 -3.75 -13.69 -5.69
CA LYS A 120 -3.37 -13.70 -7.11
C LYS A 120 -3.63 -15.04 -7.80
N MET A 121 -3.62 -16.14 -7.05
CA MET A 121 -3.96 -17.48 -7.54
C MET A 121 -5.47 -17.81 -7.44
N GLY A 122 -6.32 -16.84 -7.05
CA GLY A 122 -7.76 -17.07 -6.84
C GLY A 122 -8.12 -17.79 -5.54
N ASN A 123 -7.13 -18.18 -4.72
CA ASN A 123 -7.39 -18.91 -3.46
C ASN A 123 -7.61 -17.96 -2.29
N VAL A 124 -8.72 -17.23 -2.34
CA VAL A 124 -9.07 -16.22 -1.33
C VAL A 124 -9.29 -16.83 0.06
N LYS A 125 -9.81 -18.07 0.12
CA LYS A 125 -10.01 -18.79 1.39
C LYS A 125 -8.70 -19.05 2.13
N ALA A 126 -7.66 -19.51 1.43
CA ALA A 126 -6.34 -19.70 2.00
C ALA A 126 -5.69 -18.35 2.39
N ALA A 127 -5.83 -17.32 1.54
CA ALA A 127 -5.33 -15.99 1.81
C ALA A 127 -5.89 -15.41 3.12
N SER A 128 -7.20 -15.53 3.33
CA SER A 128 -7.87 -15.02 4.54
C SER A 128 -7.41 -15.73 5.82
N LYS A 129 -7.15 -17.02 5.76
CA LYS A 129 -6.62 -17.75 6.92
C LYS A 129 -5.18 -17.33 7.25
N ILE A 130 -4.33 -17.23 6.22
CA ILE A 130 -2.90 -17.04 6.41
C ILE A 130 -2.51 -15.59 6.74
N ILE A 131 -3.37 -14.60 6.46
CA ILE A 131 -3.12 -13.20 6.81
C ILE A 131 -3.32 -12.89 8.30
N LYS A 132 -4.11 -13.71 9.00
CA LYS A 132 -4.49 -13.48 10.40
C LYS A 132 -3.31 -13.25 11.35
N PRO A 133 -2.21 -14.04 11.35
CA PRO A 133 -1.06 -13.80 12.21
C PRO A 133 -0.42 -12.42 12.04
N ALA A 134 -0.43 -11.86 10.82
CA ALA A 134 0.11 -10.54 10.56
C ALA A 134 -0.78 -9.42 11.15
N ILE A 135 -2.09 -9.60 11.09
CA ILE A 135 -3.06 -8.67 11.70
C ILE A 135 -2.92 -8.72 13.22
N ASP A 136 -2.94 -9.92 13.81
CA ASP A 136 -2.80 -10.13 15.27
C ASP A 136 -1.48 -9.54 15.80
N TYR A 137 -0.39 -9.68 15.03
CA TYR A 137 0.90 -9.10 15.37
C TYR A 137 0.84 -7.56 15.48
N LEU A 138 0.17 -6.90 14.55
CA LEU A 138 0.03 -5.45 14.57
C LEU A 138 -0.94 -4.96 15.66
N ILE A 139 -2.01 -5.71 15.92
CA ILE A 139 -2.94 -5.42 17.02
C ILE A 139 -2.24 -5.53 18.38
N LYS A 140 -1.45 -6.58 18.59
CA LYS A 140 -0.64 -6.77 19.82
C LYS A 140 0.35 -5.62 20.03
N ARG A 141 0.83 -4.98 18.95
CA ARG A 141 1.69 -3.79 19.00
C ARG A 141 0.90 -2.47 19.14
N LYS A 142 -0.38 -2.55 19.47
CA LYS A 142 -1.27 -1.40 19.73
C LYS A 142 -1.36 -0.44 18.55
N CYS A 143 -1.26 -0.94 17.31
CA CYS A 143 -1.50 -0.13 16.11
C CYS A 143 -2.93 0.39 16.11
N LYS A 144 -3.10 1.70 15.95
CA LYS A 144 -4.41 2.36 15.92
C LYS A 144 -5.11 2.16 14.57
N LYS A 145 -4.34 2.05 13.51
CA LYS A 145 -4.77 1.75 12.15
C LYS A 145 -3.79 0.77 11.50
N ILE A 146 -4.27 0.05 10.47
CA ILE A 146 -3.47 -0.88 9.67
C ILE A 146 -3.71 -0.54 8.20
N ILE A 147 -2.67 -0.08 7.52
CA ILE A 147 -2.70 0.23 6.09
C ILE A 147 -2.60 -1.09 5.31
N LEU A 148 -3.52 -1.29 4.38
CA LEU A 148 -3.54 -2.42 3.44
C LEU A 148 -2.77 -2.05 2.17
N GLY A 149 -1.45 -1.90 2.28
CA GLY A 149 -0.54 -1.39 1.25
C GLY A 149 -0.29 -2.35 0.08
N CYS A 150 -1.27 -3.19 -0.25
CA CYS A 150 -1.33 -4.03 -1.44
C CYS A 150 -2.79 -4.28 -1.79
N THR A 151 -3.15 -4.18 -3.07
CA THR A 151 -4.54 -4.28 -3.56
C THR A 151 -5.21 -5.62 -3.30
N GLU A 152 -4.44 -6.68 -3.11
CA GLU A 152 -4.91 -8.03 -2.76
C GLU A 152 -5.31 -8.17 -1.28
N LEU A 153 -4.76 -7.34 -0.39
CA LEU A 153 -5.01 -7.48 1.06
C LEU A 153 -6.45 -7.19 1.46
N PRO A 154 -7.14 -6.19 0.92
CA PRO A 154 -8.58 -6.01 1.17
C PRO A 154 -9.37 -7.27 0.79
N ILE A 155 -9.06 -7.90 -0.34
CA ILE A 155 -9.72 -9.14 -0.79
C ILE A 155 -9.50 -10.26 0.23
N ALA A 156 -8.24 -10.46 0.69
CA ALA A 156 -7.93 -11.47 1.69
C ALA A 156 -8.67 -11.24 3.03
N ILE A 157 -8.85 -9.99 3.44
CA ILE A 157 -9.37 -9.63 4.75
C ILE A 157 -10.91 -9.58 4.73
N PHE A 158 -11.52 -8.95 3.73
CA PHE A 158 -12.95 -8.69 3.72
C PHE A 158 -13.81 -9.81 3.12
N ALA A 159 -13.20 -10.80 2.45
CA ALA A 159 -13.91 -11.95 1.88
C ALA A 159 -14.56 -12.85 2.94
N PHE A 160 -14.13 -12.80 4.20
CA PHE A 160 -14.61 -13.68 5.26
C PHE A 160 -15.33 -12.94 6.38
N LYS A 161 -16.49 -13.51 6.80
CA LYS A 161 -17.33 -12.98 7.89
C LYS A 161 -16.58 -12.82 9.21
N SER A 162 -15.56 -13.64 9.50
CA SER A 162 -14.76 -13.58 10.73
C SER A 162 -14.01 -12.25 10.92
N PHE A 163 -13.71 -11.55 9.83
CA PHE A 163 -13.15 -10.19 9.91
C PHE A 163 -14.21 -9.09 9.88
N LYS A 164 -15.45 -9.41 9.42
CA LYS A 164 -16.59 -8.47 9.50
C LYS A 164 -17.11 -8.30 10.93
N THR A 165 -16.96 -9.32 11.79
CA THR A 165 -17.36 -9.29 13.21
C THR A 165 -16.35 -8.62 14.13
N ILE A 166 -15.12 -8.42 13.68
CA ILE A 166 -14.25 -7.52 14.41
C ILE A 166 -14.89 -6.14 14.22
N LYS A 167 -15.40 -5.52 15.29
CA LYS A 167 -15.81 -4.09 15.37
C LYS A 167 -14.76 -3.11 14.81
N SER A 168 -13.83 -3.60 14.13
CA SER A 168 -12.57 -3.13 13.64
C SER A 168 -12.50 -2.96 12.13
N SER A 169 -13.61 -2.94 11.40
CA SER A 169 -13.59 -2.42 10.02
C SER A 169 -12.99 -1.00 9.99
N LYS A 170 -13.10 -0.27 11.10
CA LYS A 170 -12.47 1.04 11.30
C LYS A 170 -10.96 0.98 11.57
N ILE A 171 -10.35 -0.19 11.83
CA ILE A 171 -8.89 -0.28 12.02
C ILE A 171 -8.15 -0.31 10.69
N PHE A 172 -8.76 -0.86 9.64
CA PHE A 172 -8.14 -0.99 8.34
C PHE A 172 -8.26 0.30 7.53
N LEU A 173 -7.17 0.68 6.89
CA LEU A 173 -7.11 1.73 5.88
C LEU A 173 -6.85 1.05 4.53
N ASP A 174 -7.87 1.04 3.67
CA ASP A 174 -7.74 0.57 2.30
C ASP A 174 -7.39 1.76 1.40
N PRO A 175 -6.17 1.77 0.82
CA PRO A 175 -5.74 2.85 -0.06
C PRO A 175 -6.62 3.05 -1.28
N ASN A 176 -7.25 1.98 -1.81
CA ASN A 176 -8.13 2.09 -2.97
C ASN A 176 -9.44 2.81 -2.59
N LEU A 177 -10.03 2.49 -1.43
CA LEU A 177 -11.23 3.18 -0.95
C LEU A 177 -10.96 4.65 -0.55
N ILE A 178 -9.72 4.98 -0.19
CA ILE A 178 -9.33 6.36 0.11
C ILE A 178 -9.14 7.17 -1.17
N LEU A 179 -8.80 6.52 -2.28
CA LEU A 179 -8.68 7.17 -3.60
C LEU A 179 -10.02 7.36 -4.31
N ALA A 180 -11.02 6.53 -4.02
CA ALA A 180 -12.37 6.60 -4.60
C ALA A 180 -13.19 7.74 -3.94
#